data_99f4c9c6927810df6c4b6e89bf71b778
#
_entry.id   99f4c9c6927810df6c4b6e89bf71b778
#
_cell.length_a   1.000
_cell.length_b   1.000
_cell.length_c   1.000
_cell.angle_alpha   90.00
_cell.angle_beta   90.00
_cell.angle_gamma   90.00
#
_symmetry.space_group_name_H-M   'P 1'
#
loop_
_entity.id
_entity.type
_entity.pdbx_description
1 polymer ?
#
loop_
_entity_poly.entity_id
_entity_poly.type
_entity_poly.pdbx_seq_one_letter_code
_entity_poly.pdbx_strand_id
1 'polypeptide(L)'
;MKREYTEIRESVKNNMEKNQREILAERFEFRQILPQEADQAVEMEQICFPPHEACTEEHMKDRIEKAPSLFLVAMDRETGKLAGLFTGLSTNEDTFRDEFFVDADLYEPEGKNVMMLSLEVLPEYQGMGIARKLVEEYCRREKENGREQLILTCLDAKAEM
;
A
#
# COMPACT_ATOMS: atom_id res chain seq x y z
N MET A 1 -22.95 -12.40 -34.46
CA MET A 1 -23.48 -12.73 -33.13
C MET A 1 -22.41 -12.85 -32.04
N LYS A 2 -21.33 -13.62 -32.22
CA LYS A 2 -20.27 -13.73 -31.20
C LYS A 2 -19.47 -12.47 -30.95
N ARG A 3 -19.20 -11.65 -31.97
CA ARG A 3 -18.51 -10.36 -31.85
C ARG A 3 -19.32 -9.33 -31.06
N GLU A 4 -20.57 -9.20 -31.37
CA GLU A 4 -21.50 -8.25 -30.75
C GLU A 4 -21.66 -8.55 -29.24
N TYR A 5 -21.77 -9.83 -28.87
CA TYR A 5 -21.85 -10.25 -27.46
C TYR A 5 -20.57 -9.96 -26.69
N THR A 6 -19.40 -10.18 -27.32
CA THR A 6 -18.10 -9.89 -26.70
C THR A 6 -17.90 -8.38 -26.47
N GLU A 7 -18.26 -7.56 -27.45
CA GLU A 7 -18.18 -6.10 -27.36
C GLU A 7 -19.07 -5.55 -26.26
N ILE A 8 -20.31 -6.06 -26.16
CA ILE A 8 -21.25 -5.68 -25.10
C ILE A 8 -20.71 -6.07 -23.73
N ARG A 9 -20.15 -7.28 -23.59
CA ARG A 9 -19.57 -7.77 -22.33
C ARG A 9 -18.36 -6.94 -21.89
N GLU A 10 -17.48 -6.58 -22.82
CA GLU A 10 -16.33 -5.72 -22.54
C GLU A 10 -16.78 -4.29 -22.15
N SER A 11 -17.76 -3.74 -22.85
CA SER A 11 -18.33 -2.43 -22.53
C SER A 11 -18.94 -2.39 -21.13
N VAL A 12 -19.72 -3.42 -20.76
CA VAL A 12 -20.31 -3.53 -19.43
C VAL A 12 -19.23 -3.66 -18.36
N LYS A 13 -18.21 -4.49 -18.61
CA LYS A 13 -17.07 -4.65 -17.69
C LYS A 13 -16.32 -3.33 -17.48
N ASN A 14 -16.02 -2.61 -18.55
CA ASN A 14 -15.32 -1.33 -18.48
C ASN A 14 -16.14 -0.27 -17.74
N ASN A 15 -17.46 -0.24 -17.93
CA ASN A 15 -18.36 0.67 -17.20
C ASN A 15 -18.41 0.33 -15.71
N MET A 16 -18.43 -0.95 -15.34
CA MET A 16 -18.41 -1.38 -13.94
C MET A 16 -17.08 -1.00 -13.26
N GLU A 17 -15.96 -1.21 -13.93
CA GLU A 17 -14.64 -0.82 -13.42
C GLU A 17 -14.52 0.70 -13.24
N LYS A 18 -15.04 1.47 -14.19
CA LYS A 18 -15.08 2.93 -14.12
C LYS A 18 -15.91 3.41 -12.93
N ASN A 19 -17.11 2.85 -12.74
CA ASN A 19 -17.98 3.17 -11.62
C ASN A 19 -17.31 2.84 -10.28
N GLN A 20 -16.63 1.69 -10.18
CA GLN A 20 -15.90 1.30 -8.98
C GLN A 20 -14.78 2.29 -8.67
N ARG A 21 -14.02 2.73 -9.68
CA ARG A 21 -12.97 3.74 -9.52
C ARG A 21 -13.51 5.08 -9.05
N GLU A 22 -14.65 5.51 -9.58
CA GLU A 22 -15.32 6.75 -9.18
C GLU A 22 -15.79 6.68 -7.72
N ILE A 23 -16.38 5.55 -7.29
CA ILE A 23 -16.79 5.32 -5.90
C ILE A 23 -15.60 5.38 -4.96
N LEU A 24 -14.48 4.73 -5.31
CA LEU A 24 -13.26 4.77 -4.52
C LEU A 24 -12.70 6.20 -4.40
N ALA A 25 -12.68 6.93 -5.52
CA ALA A 25 -12.17 8.30 -5.54
C ALA A 25 -13.01 9.26 -4.71
N GLU A 26 -14.33 9.06 -4.65
CA GLU A 26 -15.25 9.89 -3.86
C GLU A 26 -15.16 9.58 -2.37
N ARG A 27 -15.11 8.30 -2.01
CA ARG A 27 -15.17 7.87 -0.62
C ARG A 27 -13.81 7.91 0.06
N PHE A 28 -12.73 7.55 -0.64
CA PHE A 28 -11.40 7.42 -0.05
C PHE A 28 -10.44 8.48 -0.60
N GLU A 29 -9.65 9.04 0.30
CA GLU A 29 -8.51 9.89 -0.06
C GLU A 29 -7.23 9.05 0.04
N PHE A 30 -6.45 9.02 -1.05
CA PHE A 30 -5.17 8.33 -1.12
C PHE A 30 -4.06 9.36 -1.01
N ARG A 31 -3.34 9.36 0.10
CA ARG A 31 -2.34 10.38 0.40
C ARG A 31 -1.24 9.88 1.33
N GLN A 32 -0.22 10.69 1.50
CA GLN A 32 0.81 10.44 2.50
C GLN A 32 0.20 10.45 3.91
N ILE A 33 0.70 9.57 4.77
CA ILE A 33 0.28 9.51 6.18
C ILE A 33 0.59 10.84 6.90
N LEU A 34 -0.27 11.21 7.84
CA LEU A 34 -0.06 12.34 8.74
C LEU A 34 0.55 11.84 10.06
N PRO A 35 1.38 12.66 10.73
CA PRO A 35 2.01 12.24 12.01
C PRO A 35 0.99 11.79 13.08
N GLN A 36 -0.15 12.44 13.15
CA GLN A 36 -1.22 12.10 14.10
C GLN A 36 -1.93 10.77 13.79
N GLU A 37 -1.67 10.17 12.63
CA GLU A 37 -2.25 8.89 12.23
C GLU A 37 -1.37 7.69 12.58
N ALA A 38 -0.22 7.92 13.22
CA ALA A 38 0.72 6.86 13.57
C ALA A 38 0.09 5.77 14.44
N ASP A 39 -0.75 6.15 15.41
CA ASP A 39 -1.44 5.17 16.27
C ASP A 39 -2.43 4.30 15.48
N GLN A 40 -3.12 4.87 14.50
CA GLN A 40 -3.99 4.11 13.61
C GLN A 40 -3.20 3.11 12.75
N ALA A 41 -2.02 3.50 12.28
CA ALA A 41 -1.14 2.61 11.49
C ALA A 41 -0.66 1.42 12.34
N VAL A 42 -0.28 1.68 13.58
CA VAL A 42 0.12 0.63 14.54
C VAL A 42 -1.04 -0.34 14.80
N GLU A 43 -2.22 0.17 15.08
CA GLU A 43 -3.42 -0.64 15.31
C GLU A 43 -3.77 -1.49 14.08
N MET A 44 -3.71 -0.92 12.90
CA MET A 44 -3.96 -1.62 11.63
C MET A 44 -3.01 -2.79 11.43
N GLU A 45 -1.73 -2.59 11.68
CA GLU A 45 -0.70 -3.63 11.61
C GLU A 45 -1.03 -4.80 12.54
N GLN A 46 -1.45 -4.49 13.77
CA GLN A 46 -1.82 -5.50 14.76
C GLN A 46 -3.09 -6.27 14.39
N ILE A 47 -4.03 -5.62 13.70
CA ILE A 47 -5.25 -6.27 13.21
C ILE A 47 -4.97 -7.17 12.01
N CYS A 48 -4.14 -6.71 11.08
CA CYS A 48 -3.92 -7.38 9.79
C CYS A 48 -2.88 -8.51 9.84
N PHE A 49 -1.99 -8.51 10.84
CA PHE A 49 -0.91 -9.49 10.96
C PHE A 49 -0.91 -10.19 12.30
N PRO A 50 -0.48 -11.48 12.34
CA PRO A 50 -0.26 -12.18 13.61
C PRO A 50 0.79 -11.46 14.47
N PRO A 51 0.73 -11.58 15.83
CA PRO A 51 1.65 -10.86 16.71
C PRO A 51 3.14 -11.03 16.42
N HIS A 52 3.54 -12.20 15.91
CA HIS A 52 4.95 -12.51 15.59
C HIS A 52 5.40 -11.95 14.21
N GLU A 53 4.45 -11.52 13.37
CA GLU A 53 4.73 -10.92 12.06
C GLU A 53 4.51 -9.41 12.06
N ALA A 54 3.68 -8.90 12.97
CA ALA A 54 3.37 -7.49 13.07
C ALA A 54 4.60 -6.67 13.45
N CYS A 55 4.78 -5.54 12.80
CA CYS A 55 5.79 -4.56 13.17
C CYS A 55 5.49 -4.01 14.57
N THR A 56 6.52 -3.79 15.38
CA THR A 56 6.34 -3.19 16.71
C THR A 56 5.91 -1.73 16.59
N GLU A 57 5.24 -1.22 17.62
CA GLU A 57 4.85 0.20 17.69
C GLU A 57 6.06 1.13 17.53
N GLU A 58 7.16 0.80 18.21
CA GLU A 58 8.42 1.56 18.13
C GLU A 58 8.96 1.63 16.71
N HIS A 59 9.06 0.50 16.03
CA HIS A 59 9.56 0.44 14.64
C HIS A 59 8.64 1.18 13.68
N MET A 60 7.33 1.02 13.82
CA MET A 60 6.35 1.69 12.97
C MET A 60 6.45 3.20 13.11
N LYS A 61 6.46 3.71 14.34
CA LYS A 61 6.55 5.15 14.62
C LYS A 61 7.88 5.75 14.17
N ASP A 62 8.97 5.02 14.36
CA ASP A 62 10.30 5.46 13.90
C ASP A 62 10.36 5.60 12.38
N ARG A 63 9.81 4.63 11.65
CA ARG A 63 9.74 4.70 10.18
C ARG A 63 8.85 5.84 9.69
N ILE A 64 7.71 6.07 10.35
CA ILE A 64 6.80 7.17 9.98
C ILE A 64 7.48 8.52 10.22
N GLU A 65 8.22 8.67 11.31
CA GLU A 65 8.96 9.90 11.61
C GLU A 65 10.05 10.19 10.60
N LYS A 66 10.83 9.16 10.22
CA LYS A 66 11.97 9.31 9.32
C LYS A 66 11.59 9.36 7.83
N ALA A 67 10.60 8.59 7.42
CA ALA A 67 10.24 8.42 6.03
C ALA A 67 8.73 8.47 5.78
N PRO A 68 8.03 9.54 6.21
CA PRO A 68 6.56 9.61 6.06
C PRO A 68 6.11 9.59 4.60
N SER A 69 6.93 10.07 3.68
CA SER A 69 6.61 10.09 2.24
C SER A 69 6.48 8.70 1.63
N LEU A 70 6.98 7.66 2.31
CA LEU A 70 6.89 6.26 1.87
C LEU A 70 5.73 5.50 2.52
N PHE A 71 4.83 6.21 3.19
CA PHE A 71 3.61 5.68 3.78
C PHE A 71 2.40 6.26 3.04
N LEU A 72 1.75 5.45 2.22
CA LEU A 72 0.53 5.83 1.52
C LEU A 72 -0.67 5.25 2.24
N VAL A 73 -1.64 6.08 2.58
CA VAL A 73 -2.86 5.67 3.27
C VAL A 73 -4.08 5.85 2.36
N ALA A 74 -5.10 5.02 2.59
CA ALA A 74 -6.45 5.22 2.10
C ALA A 74 -7.31 5.66 3.30
N MET A 75 -7.70 6.92 3.32
CA MET A 75 -8.53 7.49 4.39
C MET A 75 -9.99 7.51 3.96
N ASP A 76 -10.85 6.92 4.78
CA ASP A 76 -12.30 6.93 4.55
C ASP A 76 -12.88 8.29 4.95
N ARG A 77 -13.36 9.04 3.98
CA ARG A 77 -13.95 10.37 4.21
C ARG A 77 -15.23 10.33 5.01
N GLU A 78 -15.96 9.22 4.98
CA GLU A 78 -17.21 9.06 5.74
C GLU A 78 -16.96 8.90 7.24
N THR A 79 -15.84 8.25 7.63
CA THR A 79 -15.55 7.93 9.03
C THR A 79 -14.35 8.68 9.59
N GLY A 80 -13.49 9.21 8.74
CA GLY A 80 -12.20 9.80 9.13
C GLY A 80 -11.14 8.77 9.50
N LYS A 81 -11.41 7.47 9.33
CA LYS A 81 -10.49 6.39 9.67
C LYS A 81 -9.63 5.97 8.48
N LEU A 82 -8.46 5.45 8.78
CA LEU A 82 -7.63 4.77 7.78
C LEU A 82 -8.24 3.40 7.46
N ALA A 83 -8.45 3.15 6.17
CA ALA A 83 -8.96 1.89 5.66
C ALA A 83 -7.86 0.97 5.16
N GLY A 84 -6.76 1.53 4.70
CA GLY A 84 -5.63 0.79 4.14
C GLY A 84 -4.33 1.57 4.22
N LEU A 85 -3.23 0.86 4.07
CA LEU A 85 -1.87 1.37 4.22
C LEU A 85 -0.91 0.61 3.33
N PHE A 86 -0.05 1.32 2.61
CA PHE A 86 1.10 0.77 1.91
C PHE A 86 2.37 1.41 2.47
N THR A 87 3.31 0.58 2.91
CA THR A 87 4.57 1.06 3.48
C THR A 87 5.77 0.53 2.72
N GLY A 88 6.79 1.35 2.62
CA GLY A 88 8.05 1.00 1.98
C GLY A 88 9.22 1.73 2.60
N LEU A 89 10.42 1.40 2.12
CA LEU A 89 11.66 2.06 2.48
C LEU A 89 12.53 2.19 1.23
N SER A 90 12.97 3.40 0.92
CA SER A 90 13.84 3.62 -0.23
C SER A 90 15.31 3.36 0.12
N THR A 91 16.04 2.81 -0.84
CA THR A 91 17.44 2.43 -0.69
C THR A 91 18.11 2.29 -2.06
N ASN A 92 19.43 2.37 -2.10
CA ASN A 92 20.20 2.03 -3.29
C ASN A 92 20.51 0.52 -3.40
N GLU A 93 20.20 -0.25 -2.36
CA GLU A 93 20.34 -1.70 -2.40
C GLU A 93 19.30 -2.30 -3.36
N ASP A 94 19.64 -3.39 -3.99
CA ASP A 94 18.81 -4.09 -4.97
C ASP A 94 18.32 -5.47 -4.50
N THR A 95 18.65 -5.85 -3.27
CA THR A 95 18.26 -7.12 -2.66
C THR A 95 17.50 -6.88 -1.38
N PHE A 96 16.35 -7.54 -1.25
CA PHE A 96 15.53 -7.47 -0.04
C PHE A 96 16.22 -8.20 1.12
N ARG A 97 16.20 -7.59 2.31
CA ARG A 97 16.69 -8.20 3.55
C ARG A 97 15.82 -7.79 4.73
N ASP A 98 15.77 -8.64 5.74
CA ASP A 98 14.86 -8.48 6.88
C ASP A 98 15.11 -7.22 7.72
N GLU A 99 16.34 -6.70 7.70
CA GLU A 99 16.72 -5.49 8.41
C GLU A 99 15.90 -4.26 8.00
N PHE A 100 15.37 -4.24 6.77
CA PHE A 100 14.50 -3.15 6.32
C PHE A 100 13.22 -3.02 7.13
N PHE A 101 12.76 -4.09 7.77
CA PHE A 101 11.59 -4.05 8.63
C PHE A 101 11.84 -3.39 9.99
N VAL A 102 13.07 -3.45 10.49
CA VAL A 102 13.40 -3.11 11.89
C VAL A 102 14.37 -1.94 12.05
N ASP A 103 15.00 -1.50 10.99
CA ASP A 103 16.01 -0.43 11.03
C ASP A 103 15.68 0.70 10.05
N ALA A 104 15.03 1.74 10.56
CA ALA A 104 14.67 2.90 9.78
C ALA A 104 15.87 3.76 9.36
N ASP A 105 17.05 3.55 9.96
CA ASP A 105 18.27 4.26 9.57
C ASP A 105 18.81 3.77 8.21
N LEU A 106 18.29 2.66 7.71
CA LEU A 106 18.60 2.17 6.36
C LEU A 106 17.93 3.00 5.26
N TYR A 107 17.00 3.88 5.64
CA TYR A 107 16.31 4.78 4.72
C TYR A 107 17.28 5.71 4.01
N GLU A 108 17.26 5.68 2.69
CA GLU A 108 18.02 6.58 1.83
C GLU A 108 17.03 7.42 1.01
N PRO A 109 16.85 8.72 1.33
CA PRO A 109 15.86 9.58 0.65
C PRO A 109 15.97 9.58 -0.87
N GLU A 110 17.21 9.56 -1.38
CA GLU A 110 17.52 9.54 -2.82
C GLU A 110 17.74 8.12 -3.36
N GLY A 111 17.38 7.10 -2.59
CA GLY A 111 17.52 5.71 -3.01
C GLY A 111 16.77 5.41 -4.30
N LYS A 112 17.41 4.66 -5.20
CA LYS A 112 16.83 4.35 -6.52
C LYS A 112 15.72 3.28 -6.46
N ASN A 113 15.68 2.49 -5.41
CA ASN A 113 14.72 1.41 -5.23
C ASN A 113 13.87 1.63 -3.98
N VAL A 114 12.68 1.02 -3.97
CA VAL A 114 11.82 0.98 -2.79
C VAL A 114 11.59 -0.47 -2.40
N MET A 115 11.90 -0.80 -1.14
CA MET A 115 11.54 -2.09 -0.55
C MET A 115 10.12 -2.00 -0.04
N MET A 116 9.22 -2.84 -0.56
CA MET A 116 7.85 -2.93 -0.07
C MET A 116 7.84 -3.67 1.27
N LEU A 117 7.38 -3.02 2.33
CA LEU A 117 7.37 -3.59 3.66
C LEU A 117 6.02 -4.16 4.06
N SER A 118 4.92 -3.46 3.76
CA SER A 118 3.59 -3.98 4.02
C SER A 118 2.53 -3.35 3.12
N LEU A 119 1.47 -4.11 2.90
CA LEU A 119 0.24 -3.67 2.25
C LEU A 119 -0.92 -4.24 3.05
N GLU A 120 -1.75 -3.38 3.59
CA GLU A 120 -2.81 -3.76 4.53
C GLU A 120 -4.11 -3.05 4.18
N VAL A 121 -5.22 -3.78 4.31
CA VAL A 121 -6.58 -3.25 4.26
C VAL A 121 -7.35 -3.86 5.41
N LEU A 122 -8.00 -3.02 6.21
CA LEU A 122 -8.81 -3.50 7.32
C LEU A 122 -9.92 -4.46 6.84
N PRO A 123 -10.26 -5.50 7.62
CA PRO A 123 -11.24 -6.51 7.21
C PRO A 123 -12.56 -5.93 6.70
N GLU A 124 -13.10 -4.89 7.34
CA GLU A 124 -14.36 -4.25 6.97
C GLU A 124 -14.31 -3.50 5.62
N TYR A 125 -13.12 -3.25 5.11
CA TYR A 125 -12.89 -2.56 3.84
C TYR A 125 -12.39 -3.46 2.72
N GLN A 126 -12.18 -4.75 2.99
CA GLN A 126 -11.73 -5.70 1.97
C GLN A 126 -12.78 -5.91 0.89
N GLY A 127 -12.34 -6.25 -0.32
CA GLY A 127 -13.22 -6.48 -1.45
C GLY A 127 -13.68 -5.23 -2.20
N MET A 128 -13.23 -4.04 -1.79
CA MET A 128 -13.60 -2.76 -2.43
C MET A 128 -12.61 -2.29 -3.50
N GLY A 129 -11.45 -2.95 -3.62
CA GLY A 129 -10.40 -2.55 -4.57
C GLY A 129 -9.37 -1.57 -4.00
N ILE A 130 -9.36 -1.34 -2.69
CA ILE A 130 -8.45 -0.40 -2.02
C ILE A 130 -6.99 -0.82 -2.16
N ALA A 131 -6.68 -2.11 -1.94
CA ALA A 131 -5.31 -2.62 -2.05
C ALA A 131 -4.72 -2.37 -3.45
N ARG A 132 -5.48 -2.66 -4.49
CA ARG A 132 -5.09 -2.41 -5.88
C ARG A 132 -4.84 -0.93 -6.14
N LYS A 133 -5.71 -0.07 -5.64
CA LYS A 133 -5.57 1.39 -5.79
C LYS A 133 -4.34 1.90 -5.03
N LEU A 134 -4.06 1.38 -3.84
CA LEU A 134 -2.86 1.72 -3.09
C LEU A 134 -1.59 1.36 -3.87
N VAL A 135 -1.52 0.17 -4.45
CA VAL A 135 -0.37 -0.26 -5.25
C VAL A 135 -0.20 0.64 -6.49
N GLU A 136 -1.26 0.88 -7.25
CA GLU A 136 -1.23 1.72 -8.44
C GLU A 136 -0.75 3.14 -8.11
N GLU A 137 -1.31 3.75 -7.07
CA GLU A 137 -0.96 5.11 -6.65
C GLU A 137 0.45 5.19 -6.09
N TYR A 138 0.88 4.20 -5.31
CA TYR A 138 2.24 4.14 -4.77
C TYR A 138 3.28 4.04 -5.89
N CYS A 139 3.06 3.13 -6.85
CA CYS A 139 3.94 2.98 -8.01
C CYS A 139 4.03 4.27 -8.83
N ARG A 140 2.91 4.95 -9.06
CA ARG A 140 2.87 6.21 -9.78
C ARG A 140 3.70 7.28 -9.08
N ARG A 141 3.52 7.45 -7.77
CA ARG A 141 4.24 8.44 -6.97
C ARG A 141 5.74 8.17 -6.95
N GLU A 142 6.13 6.93 -6.73
CA GLU A 142 7.55 6.57 -6.63
C GLU A 142 8.25 6.64 -7.98
N LYS A 143 7.55 6.34 -9.08
CA LYS A 143 8.06 6.55 -10.43
C LYS A 143 8.30 8.04 -10.70
N GLU A 144 7.39 8.92 -10.32
CA GLU A 144 7.55 10.37 -10.42
C GLU A 144 8.73 10.88 -9.57
N ASN A 145 9.01 10.22 -8.43
CA ASN A 145 10.17 10.52 -7.58
C ASN A 145 11.50 9.98 -8.12
N GLY A 146 11.49 9.34 -9.30
CA GLY A 146 12.70 8.84 -9.94
C GLY A 146 13.16 7.46 -9.48
N ARG A 147 12.32 6.71 -8.78
CA ARG A 147 12.64 5.33 -8.38
C ARG A 147 12.66 4.42 -9.60
N GLU A 148 13.58 3.46 -9.60
CA GLU A 148 13.75 2.51 -10.70
C GLU A 148 12.96 1.23 -10.49
N GLN A 149 12.88 0.73 -9.24
CA GLN A 149 12.26 -0.55 -8.90
C GLN A 149 11.48 -0.48 -7.60
N LEU A 150 10.38 -1.22 -7.54
CA LEU A 150 9.70 -1.59 -6.31
C LEU A 150 9.99 -3.08 -6.06
N ILE A 151 10.69 -3.37 -4.97
CA ILE A 151 11.14 -4.72 -4.64
C ILE A 151 10.31 -5.25 -3.48
N LEU A 152 9.77 -6.45 -3.66
CA LEU A 152 8.99 -7.11 -2.62
C LEU A 152 9.48 -8.53 -2.40
N THR A 153 9.18 -9.08 -1.23
CA THR A 153 9.41 -10.47 -0.92
C THR A 153 8.09 -11.15 -0.56
N CYS A 154 8.02 -12.44 -0.75
CA CYS A 154 6.91 -13.27 -0.30
C CYS A 154 7.45 -14.53 0.37
N LEU A 155 6.65 -15.10 1.27
CA LEU A 155 7.00 -16.38 1.87
C LEU A 155 6.89 -17.50 0.81
N ASP A 156 7.84 -18.42 0.82
CA ASP A 156 7.88 -19.53 -0.13
C ASP A 156 6.59 -20.34 -0.18
N ALA A 157 5.92 -20.50 0.95
CA ALA A 157 4.63 -21.17 1.05
C ALA A 157 3.51 -20.48 0.25
N LYS A 158 3.65 -19.17 -0.02
CA LYS A 158 2.71 -18.39 -0.86
C LYS A 158 3.14 -18.36 -2.32
N ALA A 159 4.41 -18.53 -2.59
CA ALA A 159 4.95 -18.56 -3.94
C ALA A 159 4.57 -19.83 -4.69
N GLU A 160 4.26 -20.93 -3.97
CA GLU A 160 3.81 -22.21 -4.54
C GLU A 160 2.30 -22.23 -4.88
N MET A 161 1.57 -21.20 -4.47
CA MET A 161 0.16 -21.06 -4.80
C MET A 161 -0.06 -20.24 -6.05
#